data_dd7a7ea02f37f18ff129f2c756be6107
#
_entry.id   dd7a7ea02f37f18ff129f2c756be6107
#
_cell.length_a   1.000
_cell.length_b   1.000
_cell.length_c   1.000
_cell.angle_alpha   90.00
_cell.angle_beta   90.00
_cell.angle_gamma   90.00
#
_symmetry.space_group_name_H-M   'P 1'
#
loop_
_entity.id
_entity.type
_entity.pdbx_description
1 polymer ?
#
loop_
_entity_poly.entity_id
_entity_poly.type
_entity_poly.pdbx_seq_one_letter_code
_entity_poly.pdbx_strand_id
1 'polypeptide(L)'
;MKVERNVSFPTKIEEVKIKHLVEYMKLSDEQKKSDYNILFIFAGEISKYMKSHEGKETAEVLRKLFHNNVDFVQTFEWDGVKYGFNPNLDDNLTLAEYSDINSLKESGFWENCHKISTIFYRPITKQIGDDYQIEQYKGINEKLAEEWLELSARIPIGALGFFLIIQIDLETTSRHSLRKAQKKELERTYLASTVFIIRLWYSQIIATLISKK
;
A
#
# COMPACT_ATOMS: atom_id res chain seq x y z
N MET A 1 32.02 24.91 -4.90
CA MET A 1 32.08 23.47 -5.21
C MET A 1 30.66 22.97 -5.28
N LYS A 2 30.10 22.67 -6.48
CA LYS A 2 28.77 22.09 -6.62
C LYS A 2 28.91 20.59 -6.36
N VAL A 3 28.33 20.09 -5.27
CA VAL A 3 28.19 18.67 -5.03
C VAL A 3 27.10 18.19 -5.99
N GLU A 4 27.48 17.52 -7.07
CA GLU A 4 26.54 16.75 -7.88
C GLU A 4 26.08 15.56 -7.02
N ARG A 5 24.88 15.64 -6.48
CA ARG A 5 24.25 14.48 -5.85
C ARG A 5 23.79 13.55 -6.97
N ASN A 6 24.42 12.40 -7.08
CA ASN A 6 23.90 11.31 -7.91
C ASN A 6 22.60 10.81 -7.26
N VAL A 7 21.46 11.26 -7.78
CA VAL A 7 20.14 10.77 -7.36
C VAL A 7 19.89 9.47 -8.12
N SER A 8 19.78 8.36 -7.40
CA SER A 8 19.36 7.08 -7.95
C SER A 8 17.85 6.93 -7.78
N PHE A 9 17.14 6.72 -8.87
CA PHE A 9 15.71 6.48 -8.86
C PHE A 9 15.40 4.98 -8.84
N PRO A 10 14.37 4.54 -8.11
CA PRO A 10 13.97 3.14 -8.11
C PRO A 10 13.46 2.70 -9.49
N THR A 11 13.80 1.48 -9.87
CA THR A 11 13.36 0.83 -11.11
C THR A 11 12.34 -0.27 -10.84
N LYS A 12 12.23 -0.71 -9.58
CA LYS A 12 11.33 -1.75 -9.13
C LYS A 12 10.61 -1.30 -7.86
N ILE A 13 9.42 -1.87 -7.62
CA ILE A 13 8.61 -1.55 -6.44
C ILE A 13 9.31 -1.90 -5.11
N GLU A 14 10.17 -2.90 -5.12
CA GLU A 14 10.97 -3.31 -3.97
C GLU A 14 11.93 -2.21 -3.48
N GLU A 15 12.36 -1.33 -4.37
CA GLU A 15 13.26 -0.22 -4.10
C GLU A 15 12.52 1.03 -3.64
N VAL A 16 11.19 1.08 -3.87
CA VAL A 16 10.34 2.18 -3.39
C VAL A 16 10.09 2.01 -1.89
N LYS A 17 10.37 3.03 -1.11
CA LYS A 17 10.11 3.03 0.33
C LYS A 17 8.68 3.44 0.65
N ILE A 18 8.16 3.00 1.80
CA ILE A 18 6.81 3.35 2.26
C ILE A 18 6.63 4.87 2.34
N LYS A 19 7.63 5.63 2.80
CA LYS A 19 7.56 7.09 2.82
C LYS A 19 7.26 7.71 1.44
N HIS A 20 7.84 7.15 0.37
CA HIS A 20 7.57 7.63 -0.99
C HIS A 20 6.14 7.28 -1.43
N LEU A 21 5.63 6.10 -1.03
CA LEU A 21 4.24 5.72 -1.26
C LEU A 21 3.29 6.67 -0.56
N VAL A 22 3.52 6.96 0.73
CA VAL A 22 2.71 7.89 1.52
C VAL A 22 2.68 9.27 0.87
N GLU A 23 3.83 9.82 0.47
CA GLU A 23 3.89 11.12 -0.21
C GLU A 23 3.19 11.10 -1.58
N TYR A 24 3.33 10.01 -2.34
CA TYR A 24 2.61 9.84 -3.62
C TYR A 24 1.09 9.82 -3.42
N MET A 25 0.61 9.13 -2.39
CA MET A 25 -0.83 9.00 -2.13
C MET A 25 -1.47 10.30 -1.63
N LYS A 26 -0.70 11.19 -0.99
CA LYS A 26 -1.16 12.54 -0.60
C LYS A 26 -1.38 13.47 -1.81
N LEU A 27 -0.79 13.16 -2.96
CA LEU A 27 -0.97 13.98 -4.16
C LEU A 27 -2.39 13.85 -4.73
N SER A 28 -2.98 14.97 -5.13
CA SER A 28 -4.22 14.95 -5.92
C SER A 28 -3.98 14.33 -7.30
N ASP A 29 -5.05 13.94 -7.99
CA ASP A 29 -4.94 13.33 -9.33
C ASP A 29 -4.28 14.28 -10.35
N GLU A 30 -4.47 15.59 -10.20
CA GLU A 30 -3.77 16.60 -11.04
C GLU A 30 -2.29 16.70 -10.69
N GLN A 31 -1.95 16.66 -9.39
CA GLN A 31 -0.57 16.68 -8.94
C GLN A 31 0.20 15.43 -9.37
N LYS A 32 -0.44 14.26 -9.40
CA LYS A 32 0.15 13.01 -9.89
C LYS A 32 0.49 13.03 -11.38
N LYS A 33 -0.16 13.90 -12.18
CA LYS A 33 0.17 14.11 -13.60
C LYS A 33 1.45 14.93 -13.79
N SER A 34 1.89 15.68 -12.78
CA SER A 34 3.08 16.51 -12.85
C SER A 34 4.34 15.68 -12.69
N ASP A 35 5.22 15.66 -13.72
CA ASP A 35 6.53 15.00 -13.64
C ASP A 35 7.37 15.56 -12.51
N TYR A 36 7.28 16.86 -12.28
CA TYR A 36 7.94 17.55 -11.20
C TYR A 36 7.59 16.94 -9.83
N ASN A 37 6.30 16.79 -9.52
CA ASN A 37 5.87 16.27 -8.22
C ASN A 37 6.33 14.83 -8.03
N ILE A 38 6.29 14.01 -9.08
CA ILE A 38 6.74 12.62 -9.01
C ILE A 38 8.24 12.55 -8.72
N LEU A 39 9.05 13.31 -9.46
CA LEU A 39 10.50 13.30 -9.25
C LEU A 39 10.88 13.91 -7.88
N PHE A 40 10.11 14.90 -7.41
CA PHE A 40 10.36 15.55 -6.12
C PHE A 40 10.21 14.59 -4.93
N ILE A 41 9.26 13.65 -4.97
CA ILE A 41 9.07 12.62 -3.93
C ILE A 41 10.36 11.83 -3.69
N PHE A 42 11.11 11.54 -4.75
CA PHE A 42 12.32 10.71 -4.65
C PHE A 42 13.60 11.51 -4.51
N ALA A 43 13.68 12.67 -5.14
CA ALA A 43 14.89 13.49 -5.20
C ALA A 43 14.95 14.59 -4.13
N GLY A 44 13.81 15.02 -3.59
CA GLY A 44 13.73 16.07 -2.56
C GLY A 44 14.12 17.48 -3.02
N GLU A 45 14.66 17.63 -4.22
CA GLU A 45 15.13 18.93 -4.77
C GLU A 45 14.84 19.05 -6.26
N ILE A 46 14.58 20.28 -6.70
CA ILE A 46 14.40 20.61 -8.11
C ILE A 46 15.78 20.71 -8.76
N SER A 47 16.19 19.70 -9.49
CA SER A 47 17.36 19.77 -10.34
C SER A 47 16.99 20.16 -11.77
N LYS A 48 17.98 20.63 -12.56
CA LYS A 48 17.81 20.83 -14.01
C LYS A 48 17.38 19.55 -14.73
N TYR A 49 17.70 18.39 -14.15
CA TYR A 49 17.31 17.06 -14.60
C TYR A 49 15.80 16.90 -14.72
N MET A 50 15.02 17.45 -13.79
CA MET A 50 13.54 17.33 -13.79
C MET A 50 12.87 17.96 -15.02
N LYS A 51 13.56 18.85 -15.73
CA LYS A 51 13.07 19.50 -16.97
C LYS A 51 13.62 18.83 -18.24
N SER A 52 14.50 17.84 -18.10
CA SER A 52 15.09 17.11 -19.22
C SER A 52 14.13 16.07 -19.78
N HIS A 53 14.42 15.56 -20.97
CA HIS A 53 13.71 14.41 -21.55
C HIS A 53 13.82 13.17 -20.66
N GLU A 54 15.02 12.89 -20.15
CA GLU A 54 15.30 11.79 -19.23
C GLU A 54 14.49 11.90 -17.93
N GLY A 55 14.29 13.11 -17.40
CA GLY A 55 13.45 13.35 -16.25
C GLY A 55 11.99 12.98 -16.49
N LYS A 56 11.46 13.26 -17.68
CA LYS A 56 10.08 12.86 -18.05
C LYS A 56 9.94 11.35 -18.16
N GLU A 57 10.89 10.67 -18.80
CA GLU A 57 10.89 9.21 -18.90
C GLU A 57 11.00 8.56 -17.52
N THR A 58 11.86 9.08 -16.65
CA THR A 58 11.97 8.61 -15.26
C THR A 58 10.67 8.80 -14.50
N ALA A 59 10.01 9.95 -14.60
CA ALA A 59 8.72 10.19 -13.94
C ALA A 59 7.64 9.20 -14.43
N GLU A 60 7.64 8.85 -15.72
CA GLU A 60 6.71 7.84 -16.25
C GLU A 60 6.99 6.45 -15.68
N VAL A 61 8.26 6.06 -15.59
CA VAL A 61 8.65 4.78 -14.96
C VAL A 61 8.20 4.76 -13.50
N LEU A 62 8.46 5.81 -12.72
CA LEU A 62 8.09 5.92 -11.33
C LEU A 62 6.57 5.82 -11.11
N ARG A 63 5.76 6.48 -11.95
CA ARG A 63 4.29 6.33 -11.90
C ARG A 63 3.86 4.88 -12.09
N LYS A 64 4.46 4.18 -13.06
CA LYS A 64 4.13 2.77 -13.34
C LYS A 64 4.45 1.87 -12.15
N LEU A 65 5.47 2.16 -11.35
CA LEU A 65 5.81 1.36 -10.17
C LEU A 65 4.66 1.29 -9.17
N PHE A 66 3.92 2.39 -8.99
CA PHE A 66 2.78 2.42 -8.07
C PHE A 66 1.50 1.76 -8.63
N HIS A 67 1.49 1.38 -9.91
CA HIS A 67 0.36 0.75 -10.58
C HIS A 67 0.58 -0.74 -10.89
N ASN A 68 1.74 -1.28 -10.57
CA ASN A 68 2.03 -2.69 -10.79
C ASN A 68 1.35 -3.57 -9.75
N ASN A 69 0.95 -4.77 -10.17
CA ASN A 69 0.55 -5.80 -9.23
C ASN A 69 1.76 -6.19 -8.36
N VAL A 70 1.51 -6.28 -7.08
CA VAL A 70 2.52 -6.61 -6.07
C VAL A 70 2.13 -7.90 -5.39
N ASP A 71 3.03 -8.87 -5.41
CA ASP A 71 2.82 -10.14 -4.72
C ASP A 71 2.81 -9.93 -3.21
N PHE A 72 1.92 -10.66 -2.55
CA PHE A 72 1.84 -10.69 -1.11
C PHE A 72 3.14 -11.22 -0.48
N VAL A 73 3.60 -10.56 0.56
CA VAL A 73 4.80 -10.95 1.33
C VAL A 73 4.34 -11.54 2.66
N GLN A 74 4.46 -12.84 2.82
CA GLN A 74 4.02 -13.52 4.05
C GLN A 74 4.95 -13.23 5.23
N THR A 75 6.26 -13.20 5.00
CA THR A 75 7.27 -12.92 6.03
C THR A 75 8.38 -12.05 5.47
N PHE A 76 8.99 -11.22 6.31
CA PHE A 76 10.19 -10.46 5.97
C PHE A 76 11.06 -10.26 7.21
N GLU A 77 12.30 -9.83 7.00
CA GLU A 77 13.23 -9.50 8.07
C GLU A 77 13.48 -7.98 8.08
N TRP A 78 13.49 -7.40 9.28
CA TRP A 78 13.82 -6.01 9.52
C TRP A 78 14.60 -5.88 10.80
N ASP A 79 15.76 -5.23 10.74
CA ASP A 79 16.69 -5.03 11.87
C ASP A 79 16.98 -6.31 12.66
N GLY A 80 17.22 -7.43 11.94
CA GLY A 80 17.50 -8.74 12.52
C GLY A 80 16.30 -9.43 13.17
N VAL A 81 15.10 -8.86 13.09
CA VAL A 81 13.86 -9.46 13.58
C VAL A 81 13.03 -9.96 12.40
N LYS A 82 12.57 -11.20 12.49
CA LYS A 82 11.68 -11.78 11.50
C LYS A 82 10.23 -11.46 11.82
N TYR A 83 9.53 -10.84 10.89
CA TYR A 83 8.11 -10.49 10.98
C TYR A 83 7.29 -11.40 10.11
N GLY A 84 6.11 -11.79 10.60
CA GLY A 84 5.12 -12.59 9.87
C GLY A 84 3.79 -11.88 9.81
N PHE A 85 3.11 -12.02 8.68
CA PHE A 85 1.73 -11.58 8.54
C PHE A 85 0.83 -12.38 9.47
N ASN A 86 -0.21 -11.77 10.02
CA ASN A 86 -1.14 -12.45 10.92
C ASN A 86 -1.79 -13.65 10.22
N PRO A 87 -1.44 -14.90 10.58
CA PRO A 87 -1.93 -16.08 9.88
C PRO A 87 -3.44 -16.34 10.10
N ASN A 88 -4.04 -15.68 11.09
CA ASN A 88 -5.43 -15.85 11.47
C ASN A 88 -6.26 -14.58 11.19
N LEU A 89 -5.86 -13.79 10.21
CA LEU A 89 -6.50 -12.50 9.92
C LEU A 89 -7.97 -12.66 9.50
N ASP A 90 -8.31 -13.76 8.85
CA ASP A 90 -9.65 -14.09 8.37
C ASP A 90 -10.60 -14.57 9.48
N ASP A 91 -10.08 -15.30 10.46
CA ASP A 91 -10.90 -15.92 11.50
C ASP A 91 -10.82 -15.24 12.87
N ASN A 92 -9.72 -14.54 13.17
CA ASN A 92 -9.39 -14.10 14.53
C ASN A 92 -8.80 -12.69 14.60
N LEU A 93 -9.30 -11.76 13.80
CA LEU A 93 -8.99 -10.35 14.01
C LEU A 93 -9.61 -9.94 15.36
N THR A 94 -8.78 -9.55 16.32
CA THR A 94 -9.29 -9.09 17.62
C THR A 94 -10.06 -7.79 17.47
N LEU A 95 -10.98 -7.52 18.39
CA LEU A 95 -11.74 -6.25 18.41
C LEU A 95 -10.80 -5.03 18.47
N ALA A 96 -9.68 -5.14 19.16
CA ALA A 96 -8.70 -4.07 19.27
C ALA A 96 -8.01 -3.82 17.92
N GLU A 97 -7.52 -4.87 17.23
CA GLU A 97 -6.93 -4.76 15.89
C GLU A 97 -7.93 -4.15 14.90
N TYR A 98 -9.18 -4.64 14.91
CA TYR A 98 -10.24 -4.11 14.04
C TYR A 98 -10.54 -2.64 14.29
N SER A 99 -10.63 -2.23 15.56
CA SER A 99 -10.88 -0.86 15.97
C SER A 99 -9.76 0.08 15.50
N ASP A 100 -8.50 -0.33 15.69
CA ASP A 100 -7.35 0.48 15.32
C ASP A 100 -7.21 0.59 13.80
N ILE A 101 -7.42 -0.50 13.06
CA ILE A 101 -7.43 -0.47 11.58
C ILE A 101 -8.51 0.50 11.07
N ASN A 102 -9.73 0.45 11.61
CA ASN A 102 -10.81 1.33 11.18
C ASN A 102 -10.51 2.81 11.50
N SER A 103 -9.99 3.11 12.68
CA SER A 103 -9.59 4.46 13.06
C SER A 103 -8.52 5.04 12.11
N LEU A 104 -7.50 4.23 11.79
CA LEU A 104 -6.46 4.62 10.84
C LEU A 104 -7.00 4.79 9.42
N LYS A 105 -7.94 3.93 9.01
CA LYS A 105 -8.59 4.00 7.71
C LYS A 105 -9.44 5.26 7.55
N GLU A 106 -10.19 5.66 8.58
CA GLU A 106 -10.98 6.89 8.59
C GLU A 106 -10.12 8.15 8.51
N SER A 107 -8.93 8.13 9.09
CA SER A 107 -7.97 9.24 9.02
C SER A 107 -7.09 9.26 7.78
N GLY A 108 -7.25 8.28 6.87
CA GLY A 108 -6.49 8.17 5.63
C GLY A 108 -5.73 6.83 5.56
N PHE A 109 -6.26 5.93 4.74
CA PHE A 109 -5.75 4.56 4.67
C PHE A 109 -4.29 4.46 4.20
N TRP A 110 -3.97 5.15 3.11
CA TRP A 110 -2.63 5.10 2.53
C TRP A 110 -1.62 5.93 3.30
N GLU A 111 -2.05 7.03 3.89
CA GLU A 111 -1.24 7.88 4.74
C GLU A 111 -0.81 7.14 6.01
N ASN A 112 -1.63 6.20 6.47
CA ASN A 112 -1.38 5.38 7.66
C ASN A 112 -0.95 3.94 7.32
N CYS A 113 -0.61 3.63 6.06
CA CYS A 113 -0.29 2.26 5.66
C CYS A 113 0.91 1.65 6.43
N HIS A 114 1.88 2.47 6.85
CA HIS A 114 2.98 2.05 7.72
C HIS A 114 2.49 1.58 9.10
N LYS A 115 1.54 2.30 9.72
CA LYS A 115 0.93 1.93 11.01
C LYS A 115 0.06 0.69 10.87
N ILE A 116 -0.78 0.63 9.84
CA ILE A 116 -1.63 -0.54 9.55
C ILE A 116 -0.75 -1.78 9.33
N SER A 117 0.40 -1.62 8.69
CA SER A 117 1.35 -2.72 8.49
C SER A 117 1.87 -3.29 9.81
N THR A 118 2.04 -2.49 10.87
CA THR A 118 2.47 -3.00 12.20
C THR A 118 1.36 -3.77 12.92
N ILE A 119 0.11 -3.61 12.51
CA ILE A 119 -1.00 -4.43 13.00
C ILE A 119 -0.96 -5.80 12.31
N PHE A 120 -0.73 -5.80 10.99
CA PHE A 120 -0.72 -7.01 10.19
C PHE A 120 0.54 -7.86 10.39
N TYR A 121 1.70 -7.24 10.50
CA TYR A 121 2.98 -7.93 10.66
C TYR A 121 3.52 -7.72 12.06
N ARG A 122 3.84 -8.83 12.70
CA ARG A 122 4.39 -8.83 14.07
C ARG A 122 5.58 -9.78 14.15
N PRO A 123 6.45 -9.60 15.14
CA PRO A 123 7.58 -10.50 15.35
C PRO A 123 7.13 -11.95 15.44
N ILE A 124 7.82 -12.84 14.73
CA ILE A 124 7.59 -14.28 14.81
C ILE A 124 8.20 -14.78 16.11
N THR A 125 7.35 -15.35 16.99
CA THR A 125 7.77 -15.88 18.28
C THR A 125 8.14 -17.36 18.22
N LYS A 126 7.54 -18.11 17.30
CA LYS A 126 7.79 -19.53 17.08
C LYS A 126 7.57 -19.87 15.61
N GLN A 127 8.46 -20.68 15.05
CA GLN A 127 8.32 -21.20 13.68
C GLN A 127 8.47 -22.73 13.70
N ILE A 128 7.59 -23.44 13.00
CA ILE A 128 7.59 -24.89 12.84
C ILE A 128 7.35 -25.18 11.36
N GLY A 129 8.40 -25.47 10.60
CA GLY A 129 8.30 -25.59 9.14
C GLY A 129 7.85 -24.28 8.52
N ASP A 130 6.77 -24.35 7.72
CA ASP A 130 6.15 -23.18 7.08
C ASP A 130 5.16 -22.45 7.99
N ASP A 131 4.71 -23.09 9.07
CA ASP A 131 3.82 -22.48 10.06
C ASP A 131 4.58 -21.62 11.05
N TYR A 132 3.98 -20.53 11.49
CA TYR A 132 4.55 -19.65 12.50
C TYR A 132 3.48 -19.04 13.41
N GLN A 133 3.93 -18.64 14.60
CA GLN A 133 3.16 -17.84 15.54
C GLN A 133 3.80 -16.46 15.65
N ILE A 134 2.97 -15.45 15.73
CA ILE A 134 3.39 -14.06 15.89
C ILE A 134 3.11 -13.56 17.32
N GLU A 135 3.77 -12.49 17.70
CA GLU A 135 3.51 -11.82 18.96
C GLU A 135 2.06 -11.36 19.07
N GLN A 136 1.47 -11.41 20.28
CA GLN A 136 0.13 -10.90 20.51
C GLN A 136 0.06 -9.40 20.27
N TYR A 137 -1.09 -8.94 19.78
CA TYR A 137 -1.34 -7.53 19.57
C TYR A 137 -1.42 -6.76 20.91
N LYS A 138 -0.69 -5.66 21.01
CA LYS A 138 -0.60 -4.81 22.20
C LYS A 138 -0.91 -3.34 21.90
N GLY A 139 -1.50 -3.07 20.74
CA GLY A 139 -1.69 -1.71 20.22
C GLY A 139 -0.68 -1.36 19.12
N ILE A 140 -0.88 -0.21 18.48
CA ILE A 140 -0.01 0.29 17.41
C ILE A 140 1.36 0.62 17.98
N ASN A 141 2.40 0.06 17.39
CA ASN A 141 3.77 0.43 17.74
C ASN A 141 4.21 1.63 16.86
N GLU A 142 3.96 2.84 17.37
CA GLU A 142 4.25 4.09 16.66
C GLU A 142 5.74 4.21 16.28
N LYS A 143 6.65 3.82 17.18
CA LYS A 143 8.08 3.87 16.91
C LYS A 143 8.47 2.96 15.75
N LEU A 144 8.00 1.72 15.77
CA LEU A 144 8.24 0.76 14.71
C LEU A 144 7.60 1.21 13.39
N ALA A 145 6.40 1.80 13.45
CA ALA A 145 5.72 2.32 12.27
C ALA A 145 6.53 3.44 11.61
N GLU A 146 7.10 4.35 12.38
CA GLU A 146 7.99 5.39 11.86
C GLU A 146 9.27 4.81 11.23
N GLU A 147 9.89 3.82 11.88
CA GLU A 147 11.03 3.10 11.32
C GLU A 147 10.67 2.41 10.00
N TRP A 148 9.46 1.87 9.89
CA TRP A 148 8.97 1.19 8.69
C TRP A 148 8.68 2.10 7.50
N LEU A 149 8.69 3.41 7.66
CA LEU A 149 8.70 4.34 6.53
C LEU A 149 9.89 4.10 5.58
N GLU A 150 10.97 3.49 6.08
CA GLU A 150 12.15 3.10 5.29
C GLU A 150 12.05 1.70 4.65
N LEU A 151 11.04 0.90 5.00
CA LEU A 151 10.76 -0.38 4.35
C LEU A 151 10.29 -0.22 2.92
N SER A 152 10.37 -1.33 2.16
CA SER A 152 9.81 -1.41 0.82
C SER A 152 8.29 -1.23 0.82
N ALA A 153 7.79 -0.37 -0.06
CA ALA A 153 6.37 -0.17 -0.30
C ALA A 153 5.63 -1.44 -0.77
N ARG A 154 6.37 -2.43 -1.26
CA ARG A 154 5.83 -3.76 -1.62
C ARG A 154 5.08 -4.39 -0.45
N ILE A 155 5.59 -4.23 0.78
CA ILE A 155 5.04 -4.87 1.98
C ILE A 155 3.61 -4.40 2.26
N PRO A 156 3.33 -3.10 2.49
CA PRO A 156 1.97 -2.64 2.72
C PRO A 156 1.05 -2.83 1.51
N ILE A 157 1.53 -2.63 0.28
CA ILE A 157 0.69 -2.80 -0.91
C ILE A 157 0.20 -4.25 -1.02
N GLY A 158 1.09 -5.24 -0.88
CA GLY A 158 0.74 -6.65 -0.93
C GLY A 158 -0.19 -7.06 0.23
N ALA A 159 0.10 -6.63 1.46
CA ALA A 159 -0.71 -6.91 2.63
C ALA A 159 -2.12 -6.33 2.54
N LEU A 160 -2.23 -5.09 2.08
CA LEU A 160 -3.51 -4.41 1.93
C LEU A 160 -4.35 -5.02 0.82
N GLY A 161 -3.74 -5.42 -0.30
CA GLY A 161 -4.41 -6.16 -1.36
C GLY A 161 -4.99 -7.49 -0.83
N PHE A 162 -4.21 -8.25 -0.07
CA PHE A 162 -4.63 -9.48 0.55
C PHE A 162 -5.77 -9.27 1.57
N PHE A 163 -5.64 -8.26 2.44
CA PHE A 163 -6.67 -7.90 3.41
C PHE A 163 -8.01 -7.53 2.77
N LEU A 164 -7.98 -6.77 1.67
CA LEU A 164 -9.20 -6.43 0.93
C LEU A 164 -9.88 -7.66 0.33
N ILE A 165 -9.12 -8.63 -0.18
CA ILE A 165 -9.66 -9.89 -0.69
C ILE A 165 -10.35 -10.66 0.44
N ILE A 166 -9.71 -10.80 1.61
CA ILE A 166 -10.31 -11.46 2.78
C ILE A 166 -11.59 -10.75 3.23
N GLN A 167 -11.60 -9.42 3.31
CA GLN A 167 -12.80 -8.69 3.68
C GLN A 167 -13.97 -8.94 2.73
N ILE A 168 -13.69 -8.97 1.42
CA ILE A 168 -14.71 -9.27 0.41
C ILE A 168 -15.26 -10.70 0.61
N ASP A 169 -14.39 -11.67 0.87
CA ASP A 169 -14.77 -13.06 1.10
C ASP A 169 -15.60 -13.26 2.38
N LEU A 170 -15.18 -12.65 3.49
CA LEU A 170 -15.91 -12.68 4.76
C LEU A 170 -17.30 -12.05 4.62
N GLU A 171 -17.39 -10.91 3.93
CA GLU A 171 -18.67 -10.27 3.70
C GLU A 171 -19.58 -11.09 2.78
N THR A 172 -19.05 -11.74 1.75
CA THR A 172 -19.81 -12.60 0.85
C THR A 172 -20.28 -13.86 1.59
N THR A 173 -19.47 -14.45 2.45
CA THR A 173 -19.79 -15.66 3.22
C THR A 173 -20.80 -15.36 4.33
N SER A 174 -20.63 -14.28 5.09
CA SER A 174 -21.59 -13.82 6.10
C SER A 174 -22.95 -13.45 5.49
N ARG A 175 -22.98 -12.95 4.25
CA ARG A 175 -24.21 -12.62 3.53
C ARG A 175 -24.97 -13.83 3.04
N HIS A 176 -24.31 -14.95 2.78
CA HIS A 176 -25.01 -16.19 2.44
C HIS A 176 -25.89 -16.70 3.59
N SER A 177 -25.50 -16.42 4.83
CA SER A 177 -26.30 -16.72 6.02
C SER A 177 -27.35 -15.67 6.35
N LEU A 178 -27.21 -14.44 5.86
CA LEU A 178 -28.07 -13.29 6.15
C LEU A 178 -28.66 -12.64 4.86
N ARG A 179 -29.67 -13.30 4.27
CA ARG A 179 -30.71 -12.74 3.38
C ARG A 179 -30.38 -12.37 1.92
N LYS A 180 -31.06 -13.05 1.01
CA LYS A 180 -31.22 -12.75 -0.42
C LYS A 180 -31.77 -11.33 -0.77
N ALA A 181 -32.32 -10.59 0.16
CA ALA A 181 -32.97 -9.30 -0.11
C ALA A 181 -32.06 -8.05 0.04
N GLN A 182 -31.09 -8.07 0.93
CA GLN A 182 -30.14 -6.97 1.14
C GLN A 182 -28.95 -6.99 0.17
N LYS A 183 -28.78 -8.09 -0.54
CA LYS A 183 -27.67 -8.35 -1.47
C LYS A 183 -27.53 -7.29 -2.57
N LYS A 184 -28.64 -6.83 -3.12
CA LYS A 184 -28.66 -5.96 -4.31
C LYS A 184 -28.24 -4.51 -4.06
N GLU A 185 -28.45 -4.01 -2.88
CA GLU A 185 -28.18 -2.61 -2.53
C GLU A 185 -26.77 -2.41 -1.96
N LEU A 186 -26.29 -3.41 -1.19
CA LEU A 186 -24.94 -3.41 -0.65
C LEU A 186 -23.90 -3.72 -1.73
N GLU A 187 -24.20 -4.63 -2.67
CA GLU A 187 -23.36 -4.87 -3.86
C GLU A 187 -23.18 -3.61 -4.71
N ARG A 188 -24.20 -2.75 -4.79
CA ARG A 188 -24.08 -1.45 -5.50
C ARG A 188 -23.14 -0.48 -4.78
N THR A 189 -23.16 -0.43 -3.48
CA THR A 189 -22.39 0.55 -2.71
C THR A 189 -20.94 0.08 -2.50
N TYR A 190 -20.73 -1.21 -2.29
CA TYR A 190 -19.39 -1.78 -2.10
C TYR A 190 -18.65 -2.02 -3.41
N LEU A 191 -19.32 -2.51 -4.46
CA LEU A 191 -18.75 -2.52 -5.80
C LEU A 191 -18.45 -1.10 -6.28
N ALA A 192 -19.25 -0.10 -5.90
CA ALA A 192 -18.94 1.29 -6.24
C ALA A 192 -17.66 1.79 -5.54
N SER A 193 -17.40 1.42 -4.27
CA SER A 193 -16.17 1.85 -3.57
C SER A 193 -14.95 1.03 -3.98
N THR A 194 -15.09 -0.28 -4.15
CA THR A 194 -13.97 -1.15 -4.61
C THR A 194 -13.73 -0.98 -6.11
N VAL A 195 -14.79 -0.87 -6.92
CA VAL A 195 -14.71 -0.53 -8.35
C VAL A 195 -14.33 0.94 -8.54
N PHE A 196 -14.60 1.82 -7.59
CA PHE A 196 -14.10 3.19 -7.65
C PHE A 196 -12.58 3.25 -7.46
N ILE A 197 -12.04 2.48 -6.54
CA ILE A 197 -10.57 2.33 -6.37
C ILE A 197 -9.98 1.65 -7.63
N ILE A 198 -10.59 0.58 -8.12
CA ILE A 198 -10.16 -0.11 -9.35
C ILE A 198 -10.45 0.76 -10.60
N ARG A 199 -11.56 1.54 -10.67
CA ARG A 199 -11.83 2.46 -11.78
C ARG A 199 -10.94 3.69 -11.76
N LEU A 200 -10.55 4.22 -10.63
CA LEU A 200 -9.49 5.23 -10.56
C LEU A 200 -8.19 4.68 -11.15
N TRP A 201 -7.90 3.42 -10.91
CA TRP A 201 -6.76 2.72 -11.51
C TRP A 201 -6.94 2.50 -13.03
N TYR A 202 -8.10 2.00 -13.46
CA TYR A 202 -8.36 1.71 -14.87
C TYR A 202 -8.63 2.95 -15.73
N SER A 203 -9.27 4.00 -15.21
CA SER A 203 -9.53 5.21 -16.00
C SER A 203 -8.26 5.99 -16.34
N GLN A 204 -7.24 5.92 -15.48
CA GLN A 204 -5.92 6.47 -15.80
C GLN A 204 -5.20 5.66 -16.89
N ILE A 205 -5.36 4.34 -16.90
CA ILE A 205 -4.77 3.46 -17.93
C ILE A 205 -5.44 3.72 -19.30
N ILE A 206 -6.77 3.84 -19.34
CA ILE A 206 -7.52 4.08 -20.58
C ILE A 206 -7.29 5.48 -21.13
N ALA A 207 -7.22 6.51 -20.29
CA ALA A 207 -6.91 7.87 -20.72
C ALA A 207 -5.53 7.99 -21.37
N THR A 208 -4.55 7.21 -20.87
CA THR A 208 -3.19 7.16 -21.43
C THR A 208 -3.13 6.41 -22.77
N LEU A 209 -4.04 5.45 -23.01
CA LEU A 209 -4.11 4.71 -24.28
C LEU A 209 -4.84 5.47 -25.39
N ILE A 210 -5.80 6.35 -25.04
CA ILE A 210 -6.60 7.14 -26.00
C ILE A 210 -5.83 8.40 -26.46
N SER A 211 -4.94 8.96 -25.64
CA SER A 211 -4.11 10.14 -26.01
C SER A 211 -2.95 9.81 -26.96
N LYS A 212 -2.79 8.56 -27.37
CA LYS A 212 -1.77 8.11 -28.35
C LYS A 212 -2.30 7.77 -29.73
N LYS A 213 -3.55 8.16 -30.03
CA LYS A 213 -4.12 8.23 -31.38
C LYS A 213 -4.35 9.69 -31.76
#